data_d3521021c8da06d7e652b94bfbb44b75
#
_entry.id   d3521021c8da06d7e652b94bfbb44b75
#
_cell.length_a   1.000
_cell.length_b   1.000
_cell.length_c   1.000
_cell.angle_alpha   90.00
_cell.angle_beta   90.00
_cell.angle_gamma   90.00
#
_symmetry.space_group_name_H-M   'P 1'
#
loop_
_entity.id
_entity.type
_entity.pdbx_description
1 polymer ?
#
loop_
_entity_poly.entity_id
_entity_poly.type
_entity_poly.pdbx_seq_one_letter_code
_entity_poly.pdbx_strand_id
1 'polypeptide(L)'
;MMNTGKQKPGKRYPLVNWADGMPVNKKHFIQLEDHFTDRLCEYQSFQLNRANYGLLPFRKGEAVSGDFSITELVTGTLEVRLKRCLALTAGGYLIDYDAGGDDELTASFHIAIDETEDKDQRWDVILMADPFERLPSGIPDEKETSPRQPDALPNYALSVVPTGQIDGNNLGRHFLVIGRLRKNGNRCEVDGNFIPPCTSMSSHPDLKNYYLKFGQLVDSIEKASSDILAKVENAEKQTPLAVNIGMLCRHVMLFISDIYFSYRNEGQYYPPLRFLNVFSTLAHRLYVCLGFMNKEEKEDLLKYFNEWNGINPGAYEGLLRENSGLLYNHQNIRPLMITAERFLYQFNDLWTTLSQIGRASCRERV
;
A
#
# COMPACT_ATOMS: atom_id res chain seq x y z
N MET A 1 3.40 27.26 -13.12
CA MET A 1 2.74 26.92 -14.40
C MET A 1 2.91 25.41 -14.58
N MET A 2 1.87 24.62 -14.30
CA MET A 2 1.89 23.17 -14.49
C MET A 2 1.79 22.87 -15.98
N ASN A 3 2.83 22.23 -16.49
CA ASN A 3 2.89 21.79 -17.88
C ASN A 3 1.95 20.59 -18.05
N THR A 4 0.75 20.82 -18.56
CA THR A 4 -0.18 19.78 -18.96
C THR A 4 0.33 19.16 -20.26
N GLY A 5 1.26 18.22 -20.14
CA GLY A 5 1.67 17.38 -21.25
C GLY A 5 0.44 16.72 -21.86
N LYS A 6 0.10 17.09 -23.09
CA LYS A 6 -0.97 16.44 -23.88
C LYS A 6 -0.56 14.98 -24.06
N GLN A 7 -1.20 14.09 -23.31
CA GLN A 7 -1.13 12.66 -23.60
C GLN A 7 -1.54 12.45 -25.06
N LYS A 8 -0.71 11.77 -25.83
CA LYS A 8 -1.09 11.32 -27.17
C LYS A 8 -2.37 10.49 -27.02
N PRO A 9 -3.41 10.75 -27.82
CA PRO A 9 -4.63 9.95 -27.77
C PRO A 9 -4.24 8.47 -27.96
N GLY A 10 -4.60 7.63 -27.00
CA GLY A 10 -4.30 6.19 -27.04
C GLY A 10 -4.83 5.59 -28.34
N LYS A 11 -4.14 4.58 -28.84
CA LYS A 11 -4.60 3.81 -30.01
C LYS A 11 -6.01 3.29 -29.71
N ARG A 12 -6.96 3.61 -30.55
CA ARG A 12 -8.35 3.12 -30.43
C ARG A 12 -8.49 1.86 -31.26
N TYR A 13 -9.19 0.87 -30.72
CA TYR A 13 -9.51 -0.39 -31.38
C TYR A 13 -10.98 -0.36 -31.80
N PRO A 14 -11.31 -0.04 -33.09
CA PRO A 14 -12.69 0.04 -33.55
C PRO A 14 -13.32 -1.34 -33.67
N LEU A 15 -14.65 -1.41 -33.59
CA LEU A 15 -15.40 -2.62 -33.91
C LEU A 15 -15.23 -3.03 -35.38
N VAL A 16 -15.37 -4.31 -35.64
CA VAL A 16 -15.48 -4.83 -36.99
C VAL A 16 -16.85 -4.44 -37.56
N ASN A 17 -16.88 -3.84 -38.77
CA ASN A 17 -18.13 -3.60 -39.50
C ASN A 17 -18.52 -4.86 -40.24
N TRP A 18 -19.37 -5.68 -39.62
CA TRP A 18 -19.85 -6.93 -40.21
C TRP A 18 -20.90 -6.64 -41.31
N ALA A 19 -20.70 -7.20 -42.50
CA ALA A 19 -21.63 -7.11 -43.62
C ALA A 19 -21.84 -8.46 -44.25
N ASP A 20 -23.02 -8.68 -44.79
CA ASP A 20 -23.38 -9.97 -45.48
C ASP A 20 -22.45 -10.18 -46.67
N GLY A 21 -21.95 -11.40 -46.81
CA GLY A 21 -21.02 -11.75 -47.90
C GLY A 21 -19.57 -11.28 -47.71
N MET A 22 -19.24 -10.68 -46.61
CA MET A 22 -17.87 -10.25 -46.28
C MET A 22 -16.96 -11.45 -46.05
N PRO A 23 -15.77 -11.53 -46.69
CA PRO A 23 -14.80 -12.58 -46.41
C PRO A 23 -14.20 -12.41 -45.02
N VAL A 24 -14.49 -13.39 -44.16
CA VAL A 24 -13.99 -13.41 -42.78
C VAL A 24 -12.56 -13.95 -42.77
N ASN A 25 -11.65 -13.28 -41.99
CA ASN A 25 -10.27 -13.72 -41.83
C ASN A 25 -9.75 -13.43 -40.38
N LYS A 26 -8.55 -13.93 -40.06
CA LYS A 26 -7.92 -13.80 -38.76
C LYS A 26 -7.90 -12.36 -38.22
N LYS A 27 -7.70 -11.36 -39.10
CA LYS A 27 -7.60 -9.94 -38.67
C LYS A 27 -8.89 -9.44 -38.04
N HIS A 28 -10.05 -9.90 -38.52
CA HIS A 28 -11.35 -9.49 -37.98
C HIS A 28 -11.55 -10.02 -36.57
N PHE A 29 -11.12 -11.25 -36.29
CA PHE A 29 -11.18 -11.81 -34.92
C PHE A 29 -10.23 -11.08 -33.97
N ILE A 30 -8.98 -10.84 -34.37
CA ILE A 30 -8.02 -10.09 -33.59
C ILE A 30 -8.55 -8.67 -33.31
N GLN A 31 -9.11 -7.99 -34.31
CA GLN A 31 -9.67 -6.65 -34.12
C GLN A 31 -10.85 -6.65 -33.13
N LEU A 32 -11.68 -7.69 -33.18
CA LEU A 32 -12.80 -7.85 -32.25
C LEU A 32 -12.31 -8.08 -30.82
N GLU A 33 -11.35 -8.97 -30.63
CA GLU A 33 -10.73 -9.24 -29.34
C GLU A 33 -10.01 -7.99 -28.77
N ASP A 34 -9.26 -7.26 -29.60
CA ASP A 34 -8.59 -6.03 -29.23
C ASP A 34 -9.59 -4.97 -28.78
N HIS A 35 -10.72 -4.86 -29.50
CA HIS A 35 -11.79 -3.93 -29.13
C HIS A 35 -12.33 -4.25 -27.73
N PHE A 36 -12.68 -5.51 -27.46
CA PHE A 36 -13.21 -5.89 -26.15
C PHE A 36 -12.17 -5.75 -25.04
N THR A 37 -10.92 -6.10 -25.31
CA THR A 37 -9.82 -5.91 -24.35
C THR A 37 -9.64 -4.43 -24.00
N ASP A 38 -9.61 -3.55 -24.99
CA ASP A 38 -9.50 -2.10 -24.77
C ASP A 38 -10.70 -1.56 -23.97
N ARG A 39 -11.92 -2.00 -24.30
CA ARG A 39 -13.14 -1.59 -23.57
C ARG A 39 -13.18 -2.08 -22.14
N LEU A 40 -12.73 -3.29 -21.87
CA LEU A 40 -12.64 -3.83 -20.51
C LEU A 40 -11.61 -3.04 -19.69
N CYS A 41 -10.45 -2.76 -20.26
CA CYS A 41 -9.43 -1.92 -19.62
C CYS A 41 -9.97 -0.50 -19.36
N GLU A 42 -10.64 0.12 -20.34
CA GLU A 42 -11.22 1.44 -20.20
C GLU A 42 -12.29 1.47 -19.10
N TYR A 43 -13.22 0.51 -19.12
CA TYR A 43 -14.26 0.39 -18.08
C TYR A 43 -13.65 0.23 -16.68
N GLN A 44 -12.67 -0.65 -16.54
CA GLN A 44 -11.99 -0.87 -15.26
C GLN A 44 -11.25 0.40 -14.82
N SER A 45 -10.61 1.11 -15.74
CA SER A 45 -9.85 2.32 -15.43
C SER A 45 -10.72 3.45 -14.85
N PHE A 46 -12.02 3.52 -15.19
CA PHE A 46 -12.94 4.49 -14.59
C PHE A 46 -13.19 4.24 -13.10
N GLN A 47 -13.00 3.03 -12.61
CA GLN A 47 -13.14 2.71 -11.20
C GLN A 47 -11.83 2.86 -10.43
N LEU A 48 -10.72 3.05 -11.14
CA LEU A 48 -9.40 3.23 -10.57
C LEU A 48 -9.09 4.69 -10.28
N ASN A 49 -8.28 4.88 -9.27
CA ASN A 49 -7.70 6.16 -8.90
C ASN A 49 -6.23 5.96 -8.50
N ARG A 50 -5.59 7.02 -8.03
CA ARG A 50 -4.16 7.00 -7.66
C ARG A 50 -3.81 6.06 -6.50
N ALA A 51 -4.77 5.38 -5.87
CA ALA A 51 -4.59 4.69 -4.61
C ALA A 51 -5.24 3.30 -4.54
N ASN A 52 -5.80 2.78 -5.64
CA ASN A 52 -6.51 1.51 -5.64
C ASN A 52 -6.16 0.57 -6.81
N TYR A 53 -4.98 0.73 -7.39
CA TYR A 53 -4.38 -0.20 -8.35
C TYR A 53 -3.20 -0.95 -7.70
N GLY A 54 -2.64 -1.92 -8.37
CA GLY A 54 -1.46 -2.66 -7.90
C GLY A 54 -1.76 -4.12 -7.59
N LEU A 55 -1.01 -4.72 -6.68
CA LEU A 55 -1.20 -6.11 -6.29
C LEU A 55 -2.62 -6.34 -5.77
N LEU A 56 -3.21 -7.45 -6.20
CA LEU A 56 -4.52 -7.93 -5.74
C LEU A 56 -4.38 -8.82 -4.49
N PRO A 57 -5.46 -9.08 -3.74
CA PRO A 57 -5.45 -10.05 -2.67
C PRO A 57 -5.01 -11.43 -3.14
N PHE A 58 -4.36 -12.18 -2.27
CA PHE A 58 -3.90 -13.56 -2.55
C PHE A 58 -5.07 -14.46 -2.91
N ARG A 59 -4.87 -15.36 -3.85
CA ARG A 59 -5.80 -16.47 -4.07
C ARG A 59 -5.69 -17.48 -2.93
N LYS A 60 -6.75 -18.25 -2.72
CA LYS A 60 -6.76 -19.29 -1.67
C LYS A 60 -5.66 -20.31 -1.93
N GLY A 61 -4.77 -20.49 -0.95
CA GLY A 61 -3.61 -21.38 -1.05
C GLY A 61 -2.30 -20.69 -1.48
N GLU A 62 -2.33 -19.41 -1.80
CA GLU A 62 -1.15 -18.63 -2.16
C GLU A 62 -0.66 -17.79 -0.96
N ALA A 63 0.64 -17.56 -0.89
CA ALA A 63 1.25 -16.75 0.17
C ALA A 63 1.41 -15.27 -0.21
N VAL A 64 1.62 -14.98 -1.50
CA VAL A 64 1.89 -13.64 -2.04
C VAL A 64 1.30 -13.50 -3.45
N SER A 65 0.93 -12.28 -3.82
CA SER A 65 0.43 -11.94 -5.16
C SER A 65 1.53 -11.47 -6.11
N GLY A 66 2.72 -11.17 -5.60
CA GLY A 66 3.92 -10.87 -6.38
C GLY A 66 5.11 -11.63 -5.79
N ASP A 67 5.72 -12.51 -6.60
CA ASP A 67 6.90 -13.31 -6.21
C ASP A 67 7.95 -13.21 -7.31
N PHE A 68 9.10 -12.68 -6.94
CA PHE A 68 10.28 -12.62 -7.79
C PHE A 68 11.55 -12.87 -6.98
N SER A 69 12.59 -13.35 -7.66
CA SER A 69 13.90 -13.60 -7.08
C SER A 69 14.98 -12.89 -7.86
N ILE A 70 16.14 -12.71 -7.24
CA ILE A 70 17.34 -12.18 -7.91
C ILE A 70 18.46 -13.20 -7.80
N THR A 71 19.26 -13.29 -8.86
CA THR A 71 20.43 -14.16 -8.95
C THR A 71 21.58 -13.37 -9.54
N GLU A 72 22.75 -13.43 -8.93
CA GLU A 72 23.97 -12.87 -9.52
C GLU A 72 24.55 -13.87 -10.52
N LEU A 73 24.65 -13.48 -11.79
CA LEU A 73 25.18 -14.31 -12.88
C LEU A 73 26.70 -14.21 -12.98
N VAL A 74 27.20 -12.98 -13.00
CA VAL A 74 28.63 -12.63 -13.06
C VAL A 74 28.79 -11.37 -12.22
N THR A 75 29.98 -11.09 -11.72
CA THR A 75 30.26 -9.89 -10.94
C THR A 75 29.66 -8.63 -11.57
N GLY A 76 28.71 -8.01 -10.86
CA GLY A 76 28.00 -6.81 -11.31
C GLY A 76 26.86 -7.03 -12.30
N THR A 77 26.57 -8.28 -12.73
CA THR A 77 25.41 -8.58 -13.57
C THR A 77 24.40 -9.40 -12.77
N LEU A 78 23.21 -8.86 -12.61
CA LEU A 78 22.12 -9.50 -11.89
C LEU A 78 20.99 -9.87 -12.85
N GLU A 79 20.33 -10.96 -12.52
CA GLU A 79 19.12 -11.40 -13.19
C GLU A 79 17.96 -11.39 -12.19
N VAL A 80 16.89 -10.71 -12.56
CA VAL A 80 15.61 -10.76 -11.85
C VAL A 80 14.72 -11.76 -12.55
N ARG A 81 14.11 -12.66 -11.79
CA ARG A 81 13.19 -13.71 -12.28
C ARG A 81 11.83 -13.53 -11.61
N LEU A 82 10.80 -13.35 -12.42
CA LEU A 82 9.43 -13.27 -11.96
C LEU A 82 8.79 -14.65 -12.01
N LYS A 83 8.30 -15.11 -10.85
CA LYS A 83 7.59 -16.38 -10.75
C LYS A 83 6.09 -16.18 -10.88
N ARG A 84 5.56 -15.15 -10.22
CA ARG A 84 4.13 -14.88 -10.21
C ARG A 84 3.84 -13.39 -10.03
N CYS A 85 2.77 -12.92 -10.67
CA CYS A 85 2.20 -11.60 -10.41
C CYS A 85 0.69 -11.60 -10.69
N LEU A 86 -0.10 -11.30 -9.64
CA LEU A 86 -1.53 -11.03 -9.74
C LEU A 86 -1.79 -9.58 -9.37
N ALA A 87 -2.11 -8.75 -10.35
CA ALA A 87 -2.19 -7.31 -10.16
C ALA A 87 -3.15 -6.63 -11.13
N LEU A 88 -3.61 -5.44 -10.77
CA LEU A 88 -4.39 -4.55 -11.62
C LEU A 88 -3.55 -3.31 -11.93
N THR A 89 -3.27 -3.05 -13.19
CA THR A 89 -2.51 -1.86 -13.59
C THR A 89 -3.35 -0.59 -13.48
N ALA A 90 -2.71 0.58 -13.37
CA ALA A 90 -3.43 1.86 -13.38
C ALA A 90 -4.24 2.09 -14.67
N GLY A 91 -3.89 1.42 -15.78
CA GLY A 91 -4.62 1.43 -17.05
C GLY A 91 -5.79 0.44 -17.10
N GLY A 92 -6.11 -0.27 -16.00
CA GLY A 92 -7.25 -1.18 -15.91
C GLY A 92 -7.00 -2.59 -16.46
N TYR A 93 -5.75 -2.95 -16.77
CA TYR A 93 -5.42 -4.28 -17.23
C TYR A 93 -5.13 -5.22 -16.06
N LEU A 94 -5.77 -6.40 -16.06
CA LEU A 94 -5.51 -7.47 -15.10
C LEU A 94 -4.27 -8.25 -15.53
N ILE A 95 -3.21 -8.15 -14.75
CA ILE A 95 -2.04 -9.03 -14.85
C ILE A 95 -2.33 -10.29 -14.05
N ASP A 96 -2.30 -11.44 -14.70
CA ASP A 96 -2.39 -12.76 -14.09
C ASP A 96 -1.27 -13.61 -14.68
N TYR A 97 -0.06 -13.43 -14.14
CA TYR A 97 1.14 -14.12 -14.60
C TYR A 97 1.54 -15.21 -13.60
N ASP A 98 1.73 -16.42 -14.11
CA ASP A 98 2.29 -17.56 -13.37
C ASP A 98 3.25 -18.31 -14.30
N ALA A 99 4.50 -18.43 -13.93
CA ALA A 99 5.55 -19.05 -14.74
C ALA A 99 5.35 -20.56 -14.98
N GLY A 100 4.51 -21.24 -14.19
CA GLY A 100 4.22 -22.67 -14.38
C GLY A 100 5.42 -23.62 -14.27
N GLY A 101 6.60 -23.12 -13.95
CA GLY A 101 7.82 -23.88 -13.63
C GLY A 101 8.98 -23.75 -14.63
N ASP A 102 8.75 -23.63 -15.94
CA ASP A 102 9.89 -23.70 -16.91
C ASP A 102 10.19 -22.38 -17.64
N ASP A 103 9.23 -21.48 -17.79
CA ASP A 103 9.41 -20.22 -18.54
C ASP A 103 9.25 -18.98 -17.63
N GLU A 104 10.16 -18.82 -16.65
CA GLU A 104 10.19 -17.62 -15.82
C GLU A 104 10.55 -16.38 -16.66
N LEU A 105 9.78 -15.31 -16.51
CA LEU A 105 10.11 -14.02 -17.11
C LEU A 105 11.34 -13.43 -16.44
N THR A 106 12.38 -13.16 -17.23
CA THR A 106 13.69 -12.72 -16.72
C THR A 106 14.07 -11.34 -17.25
N ALA A 107 14.82 -10.58 -16.45
CA ALA A 107 15.49 -9.37 -16.86
C ALA A 107 16.90 -9.31 -16.28
N SER A 108 17.88 -9.21 -17.15
CA SER A 108 19.29 -9.00 -16.74
C SER A 108 19.61 -7.51 -16.74
N PHE A 109 20.32 -7.05 -15.72
CA PHE A 109 20.80 -5.68 -15.64
C PHE A 109 22.20 -5.62 -15.02
N HIS A 110 22.99 -4.64 -15.45
CA HIS A 110 24.33 -4.44 -14.95
C HIS A 110 24.35 -3.33 -13.91
N ILE A 111 24.86 -3.63 -12.73
CA ILE A 111 25.13 -2.62 -11.71
C ILE A 111 26.55 -2.11 -11.96
N ALA A 112 26.67 -0.86 -12.36
CA ALA A 112 27.97 -0.20 -12.31
C ALA A 112 28.39 -0.11 -10.83
N ILE A 113 29.41 -0.88 -10.46
CA ILE A 113 30.02 -0.82 -9.13
C ILE A 113 30.92 0.42 -9.13
N ASP A 114 30.31 1.59 -9.04
CA ASP A 114 31.08 2.81 -8.82
C ASP A 114 31.38 2.88 -7.31
N GLU A 115 32.66 2.73 -6.96
CA GLU A 115 33.13 2.71 -5.57
C GLU A 115 32.97 4.07 -4.87
N THR A 116 32.61 5.12 -5.60
CA THR A 116 32.67 6.50 -5.14
C THR A 116 31.33 7.14 -4.79
N GLU A 117 30.16 6.55 -5.15
CA GLU A 117 28.87 7.20 -4.93
C GLU A 117 27.82 6.29 -4.30
N ASP A 118 27.19 6.88 -3.30
CA ASP A 118 25.92 6.60 -2.63
C ASP A 118 25.66 5.16 -2.14
N LYS A 119 25.78 5.01 -0.83
CA LYS A 119 25.50 3.77 -0.09
C LYS A 119 24.02 3.29 -0.19
N ASP A 120 23.12 4.09 -0.77
CA ASP A 120 21.67 3.82 -0.80
C ASP A 120 21.10 3.77 -2.23
N GLN A 121 21.89 3.22 -3.18
CA GLN A 121 21.39 3.02 -4.55
C GLN A 121 20.26 2.00 -4.57
N ARG A 122 19.16 2.37 -5.26
CA ARG A 122 17.93 1.55 -5.36
C ARG A 122 17.46 1.48 -6.80
N TRP A 123 16.86 0.35 -7.15
CA TRP A 123 16.27 0.11 -8.48
C TRP A 123 14.86 -0.42 -8.33
N ASP A 124 13.96 0.07 -9.14
CA ASP A 124 12.59 -0.41 -9.20
C ASP A 124 12.48 -1.55 -10.23
N VAL A 125 11.85 -2.64 -9.83
CA VAL A 125 11.52 -3.78 -10.71
C VAL A 125 10.13 -3.53 -11.28
N ILE A 126 10.06 -3.40 -12.61
CA ILE A 126 8.85 -3.02 -13.33
C ILE A 126 8.39 -4.18 -14.20
N LEU A 127 7.13 -4.57 -14.02
CA LEU A 127 6.44 -5.48 -14.92
C LEU A 127 5.58 -4.66 -15.89
N MET A 128 5.76 -4.89 -17.17
CA MET A 128 4.97 -4.32 -18.26
C MET A 128 4.14 -5.41 -18.90
N ALA A 129 2.92 -5.07 -19.30
CA ALA A 129 2.04 -5.95 -20.06
C ALA A 129 1.58 -5.25 -21.35
N ASP A 130 1.70 -5.92 -22.49
CA ASP A 130 1.04 -5.52 -23.72
C ASP A 130 -0.05 -6.55 -24.08
N PRO A 131 -1.32 -6.29 -23.73
CA PRO A 131 -2.41 -7.20 -24.00
C PRO A 131 -2.76 -7.33 -25.49
N PHE A 132 -2.23 -6.42 -26.32
CA PHE A 132 -2.50 -6.37 -27.76
C PHE A 132 -1.39 -7.06 -28.58
N GLU A 133 -0.25 -7.34 -27.98
CA GLU A 133 0.78 -8.19 -28.53
C GLU A 133 0.61 -9.61 -27.99
N ARG A 134 0.33 -10.55 -28.89
CA ARG A 134 0.03 -11.94 -28.53
C ARG A 134 1.21 -12.83 -28.88
N LEU A 135 1.69 -13.56 -27.89
CA LEU A 135 2.70 -14.59 -28.03
C LEU A 135 2.03 -15.95 -28.13
N PRO A 136 2.31 -16.76 -29.18
CA PRO A 136 1.79 -18.12 -29.27
C PRO A 136 2.18 -18.97 -28.05
N SER A 137 1.30 -19.82 -27.57
CA SER A 137 1.47 -20.66 -26.39
C SER A 137 0.78 -22.00 -26.52
N GLY A 138 1.11 -22.94 -25.64
CA GLY A 138 0.52 -24.28 -25.60
C GLY A 138 1.30 -25.28 -26.43
N ILE A 139 0.93 -26.57 -26.29
CA ILE A 139 1.58 -27.68 -27.00
C ILE A 139 0.96 -27.78 -28.40
N PRO A 140 1.75 -27.76 -29.49
CA PRO A 140 1.23 -27.89 -30.84
C PRO A 140 0.45 -29.19 -31.02
N ASP A 141 -0.72 -29.11 -31.68
CA ASP A 141 -1.49 -30.31 -32.07
C ASP A 141 -0.86 -30.93 -33.31
N GLU A 142 -0.27 -32.12 -33.15
CA GLU A 142 0.36 -32.88 -34.22
C GLU A 142 -0.62 -33.31 -35.32
N LYS A 143 -1.94 -33.30 -35.04
CA LYS A 143 -2.98 -33.68 -36.03
C LYS A 143 -3.32 -32.52 -36.96
N GLU A 144 -2.93 -31.28 -36.62
CA GLU A 144 -3.12 -30.16 -37.55
C GLU A 144 -2.10 -30.21 -38.70
N THR A 145 -2.59 -29.94 -39.91
CA THR A 145 -1.69 -29.72 -41.06
C THR A 145 -0.99 -28.37 -40.89
N SER A 146 0.31 -28.35 -40.70
CA SER A 146 1.15 -27.30 -40.14
C SER A 146 0.85 -27.11 -38.63
N PRO A 147 1.43 -27.96 -37.77
CA PRO A 147 1.23 -27.87 -36.32
C PRO A 147 1.50 -26.44 -35.79
N ARG A 148 0.58 -25.93 -35.00
CA ARG A 148 0.69 -24.57 -34.38
C ARG A 148 0.39 -24.65 -32.90
N GLN A 149 0.92 -23.72 -32.13
CA GLN A 149 0.53 -23.53 -30.76
C GLN A 149 -0.93 -23.05 -30.71
N PRO A 150 -1.80 -23.72 -29.95
CA PRO A 150 -3.26 -23.48 -29.99
C PRO A 150 -3.65 -22.16 -29.29
N ASP A 151 -2.91 -21.76 -28.28
CA ASP A 151 -3.25 -20.63 -27.39
C ASP A 151 -2.38 -19.40 -27.71
N ALA A 152 -2.75 -18.27 -27.09
CA ALA A 152 -1.97 -17.05 -27.12
C ALA A 152 -1.99 -16.38 -25.76
N LEU A 153 -0.83 -15.90 -25.32
CA LEU A 153 -0.67 -15.14 -24.10
C LEU A 153 -0.33 -13.68 -24.43
N PRO A 154 -0.69 -12.73 -23.54
CA PRO A 154 -0.24 -11.36 -23.67
C PRO A 154 1.29 -11.29 -23.53
N ASN A 155 1.92 -10.31 -24.17
CA ASN A 155 3.36 -10.10 -24.01
C ASN A 155 3.62 -9.41 -22.66
N TYR A 156 4.42 -10.07 -21.83
CA TYR A 156 4.93 -9.50 -20.58
C TYR A 156 6.43 -9.19 -20.74
N ALA A 157 6.85 -8.05 -20.19
CA ALA A 157 8.24 -7.68 -20.15
C ALA A 157 8.65 -7.21 -18.75
N LEU A 158 9.79 -7.66 -18.28
CA LEU A 158 10.39 -7.26 -17.02
C LEU A 158 11.52 -6.26 -17.28
N SER A 159 11.61 -5.22 -16.46
CA SER A 159 12.65 -4.21 -16.54
C SER A 159 13.11 -3.79 -15.15
N VAL A 160 14.38 -3.40 -15.03
CA VAL A 160 14.97 -2.86 -13.81
C VAL A 160 15.55 -1.49 -14.12
N VAL A 161 15.09 -0.47 -13.41
CA VAL A 161 15.51 0.92 -13.62
C VAL A 161 15.88 1.58 -12.30
N PRO A 162 16.82 2.55 -12.28
CA PRO A 162 17.11 3.31 -11.07
C PRO A 162 15.84 3.97 -10.50
N THR A 163 15.66 3.91 -9.18
CA THR A 163 14.50 4.51 -8.53
C THR A 163 14.40 6.01 -8.82
N GLY A 164 13.21 6.46 -9.21
CA GLY A 164 12.95 7.86 -9.59
C GLY A 164 13.17 8.18 -11.07
N GLN A 165 13.67 7.25 -11.87
CA GLN A 165 13.86 7.41 -13.31
C GLN A 165 12.75 6.75 -14.14
N ILE A 166 11.61 6.47 -13.51
CA ILE A 166 10.47 5.89 -14.23
C ILE A 166 9.86 6.95 -15.14
N ASP A 167 10.07 6.79 -16.46
CA ASP A 167 9.39 7.56 -17.49
C ASP A 167 8.12 6.82 -17.93
N GLY A 168 6.98 7.22 -17.37
CA GLY A 168 5.68 6.63 -17.71
C GLY A 168 5.30 6.77 -19.20
N ASN A 169 5.95 7.67 -19.97
CA ASN A 169 5.69 7.81 -21.40
C ASN A 169 6.29 6.64 -22.21
N ASN A 170 7.35 6.01 -21.70
CA ASN A 170 8.03 4.90 -22.37
C ASN A 170 7.51 3.53 -21.93
N LEU A 171 6.82 3.41 -20.81
CA LEU A 171 6.36 2.15 -20.25
C LEU A 171 4.96 1.72 -20.70
N GLY A 172 4.27 2.55 -21.50
CA GLY A 172 2.89 2.26 -21.94
C GLY A 172 1.86 2.50 -20.82
N ARG A 173 0.64 1.93 -21.01
CA ARG A 173 -0.50 2.13 -20.08
C ARG A 173 -0.59 1.06 -18.99
N HIS A 174 0.06 -0.09 -19.20
CA HIS A 174 -0.14 -1.28 -18.38
C HIS A 174 1.18 -1.74 -17.78
N PHE A 175 1.70 -0.97 -16.81
CA PHE A 175 2.88 -1.34 -16.05
C PHE A 175 2.63 -1.26 -14.55
N LEU A 176 3.45 -1.96 -13.78
CA LEU A 176 3.43 -1.92 -12.33
C LEU A 176 4.87 -2.06 -11.79
N VAL A 177 5.21 -1.26 -10.78
CA VAL A 177 6.40 -1.51 -9.95
C VAL A 177 6.05 -2.63 -8.98
N ILE A 178 6.61 -3.82 -9.21
CA ILE A 178 6.31 -5.02 -8.43
C ILE A 178 7.26 -5.25 -7.26
N GLY A 179 8.38 -4.52 -7.24
CA GLY A 179 9.38 -4.63 -6.18
C GLY A 179 10.48 -3.60 -6.33
N ARG A 180 11.39 -3.61 -5.38
CA ARG A 180 12.57 -2.75 -5.34
C ARG A 180 13.79 -3.55 -4.95
N LEU A 181 14.92 -3.18 -5.52
CA LEU A 181 16.24 -3.68 -5.14
C LEU A 181 17.01 -2.57 -4.46
N ARG A 182 17.88 -2.94 -3.54
CA ARG A 182 18.80 -2.00 -2.87
C ARG A 182 20.22 -2.54 -2.89
N LYS A 183 21.19 -1.63 -2.96
CA LYS A 183 22.60 -1.96 -2.76
C LYS A 183 22.88 -2.10 -1.26
N ASN A 184 23.48 -3.22 -0.89
CA ASN A 184 23.93 -3.48 0.48
C ASN A 184 25.41 -3.89 0.41
N GLY A 185 26.31 -2.95 0.61
CA GLY A 185 27.75 -3.14 0.37
C GLY A 185 28.03 -3.48 -1.10
N ASN A 186 28.65 -4.63 -1.36
CA ASN A 186 28.96 -5.11 -2.72
C ASN A 186 27.88 -6.02 -3.32
N ARG A 187 26.74 -6.19 -2.63
CA ARG A 187 25.64 -7.05 -3.09
C ARG A 187 24.39 -6.23 -3.31
N CYS A 188 23.55 -6.71 -4.21
CA CYS A 188 22.21 -6.20 -4.39
C CYS A 188 21.22 -7.22 -3.82
N GLU A 189 20.24 -6.75 -3.10
CA GLU A 189 19.21 -7.58 -2.47
C GLU A 189 17.82 -6.99 -2.71
N VAL A 190 16.79 -7.82 -2.56
CA VAL A 190 15.41 -7.33 -2.58
C VAL A 190 15.20 -6.41 -1.38
N ASP A 191 14.70 -5.20 -1.62
CA ASP A 191 14.37 -4.27 -0.54
C ASP A 191 13.08 -4.70 0.17
N GLY A 192 13.22 -5.46 1.26
CA GLY A 192 12.11 -5.87 2.10
C GLY A 192 11.34 -4.71 2.77
N ASN A 193 11.88 -3.48 2.72
CA ASN A 193 11.19 -2.28 3.20
C ASN A 193 10.29 -1.64 2.13
N PHE A 194 10.30 -2.13 0.90
CA PHE A 194 9.41 -1.65 -0.13
C PHE A 194 8.09 -2.44 -0.13
N ILE A 195 6.98 -1.73 -0.13
CA ILE A 195 5.64 -2.31 -0.36
C ILE A 195 5.19 -1.79 -1.73
N PRO A 196 4.98 -2.68 -2.71
CA PRO A 196 4.44 -2.30 -4.02
C PRO A 196 3.05 -1.65 -3.90
N PRO A 197 2.59 -0.92 -4.93
CA PRO A 197 1.20 -0.52 -5.01
C PRO A 197 0.26 -1.70 -4.78
N CYS A 198 -0.75 -1.53 -3.94
CA CYS A 198 -1.68 -2.59 -3.52
C CYS A 198 -3.11 -2.09 -3.57
N THR A 199 -4.03 -2.93 -4.03
CA THR A 199 -5.46 -2.60 -4.10
C THR A 199 -6.13 -2.66 -2.73
N SER A 200 -5.56 -3.41 -1.78
CA SER A 200 -6.11 -3.57 -0.43
C SER A 200 -5.05 -3.93 0.60
N MET A 201 -5.41 -3.86 1.89
CA MET A 201 -4.55 -4.30 2.99
C MET A 201 -4.27 -5.81 2.95
N SER A 202 -5.11 -6.60 2.31
CA SER A 202 -4.90 -8.05 2.13
C SER A 202 -4.03 -8.42 0.93
N SER A 203 -3.56 -7.43 0.15
CA SER A 203 -2.77 -7.67 -1.07
C SER A 203 -1.27 -7.88 -0.80
N HIS A 204 -0.78 -7.58 0.40
CA HIS A 204 0.62 -7.76 0.78
C HIS A 204 0.74 -8.25 2.23
N PRO A 205 1.65 -9.20 2.55
CA PRO A 205 1.80 -9.73 3.91
C PRO A 205 2.01 -8.64 4.97
N ASP A 206 2.86 -7.66 4.69
CA ASP A 206 3.14 -6.57 5.62
C ASP A 206 1.92 -5.67 5.86
N LEU A 207 1.13 -5.39 4.81
CA LEU A 207 -0.10 -4.61 4.97
C LEU A 207 -1.12 -5.37 5.83
N LYS A 208 -1.22 -6.69 5.65
CA LYS A 208 -2.06 -7.54 6.49
C LYS A 208 -1.58 -7.54 7.95
N ASN A 209 -0.26 -7.54 8.17
CA ASN A 209 0.30 -7.43 9.52
C ASN A 209 -0.01 -6.06 10.14
N TYR A 210 0.10 -4.96 9.39
CA TYR A 210 -0.32 -3.63 9.88
C TYR A 210 -1.81 -3.61 10.24
N TYR A 211 -2.69 -4.19 9.41
CA TYR A 211 -4.11 -4.28 9.72
C TYR A 211 -4.37 -4.98 11.06
N LEU A 212 -3.76 -6.14 11.29
CA LEU A 212 -3.94 -6.91 12.53
C LEU A 212 -3.37 -6.15 13.74
N LYS A 213 -2.19 -5.60 13.61
CA LYS A 213 -1.48 -4.88 14.67
C LYS A 213 -2.21 -3.59 15.09
N PHE A 214 -2.68 -2.82 14.12
CA PHE A 214 -3.41 -1.60 14.39
C PHE A 214 -4.78 -1.88 15.05
N GLY A 215 -5.44 -2.99 14.67
CA GLY A 215 -6.65 -3.44 15.35
C GLY A 215 -6.43 -3.74 16.82
N GLN A 216 -5.33 -4.45 17.16
CA GLN A 216 -4.96 -4.72 18.55
C GLN A 216 -4.68 -3.45 19.35
N LEU A 217 -4.01 -2.46 18.72
CA LEU A 217 -3.75 -1.16 19.35
C LEU A 217 -5.07 -0.39 19.61
N VAL A 218 -5.99 -0.41 18.65
CA VAL A 218 -7.32 0.22 18.81
C VAL A 218 -8.09 -0.40 19.97
N ASP A 219 -8.16 -1.74 20.07
CA ASP A 219 -8.83 -2.45 21.17
C ASP A 219 -8.18 -2.11 22.53
N SER A 220 -6.84 -1.97 22.57
CA SER A 220 -6.10 -1.57 23.77
C SER A 220 -6.39 -0.13 24.18
N ILE A 221 -6.41 0.80 23.22
CA ILE A 221 -6.72 2.22 23.44
C ILE A 221 -8.17 2.40 23.92
N GLU A 222 -9.12 1.65 23.36
CA GLU A 222 -10.52 1.66 23.79
C GLU A 222 -10.64 1.27 25.27
N LYS A 223 -10.02 0.14 25.63
CA LYS A 223 -10.01 -0.33 27.02
C LYS A 223 -9.37 0.67 27.97
N ALA A 224 -8.20 1.21 27.61
CA ALA A 224 -7.53 2.20 28.43
C ALA A 224 -8.37 3.48 28.58
N SER A 225 -9.03 3.94 27.51
CA SER A 225 -9.94 5.10 27.55
C SER A 225 -11.12 4.87 28.49
N SER A 226 -11.73 3.68 28.47
CA SER A 226 -12.81 3.30 29.40
C SER A 226 -12.34 3.29 30.85
N ASP A 227 -11.19 2.68 31.14
CA ASP A 227 -10.59 2.63 32.47
C ASP A 227 -10.27 4.03 33.03
N ILE A 228 -9.77 4.96 32.18
CA ILE A 228 -9.47 6.34 32.53
C ILE A 228 -10.78 7.09 32.83
N LEU A 229 -11.80 6.97 31.95
CA LEU A 229 -13.09 7.63 32.17
C LEU A 229 -13.75 7.21 33.48
N ALA A 230 -13.77 5.91 33.79
CA ALA A 230 -14.31 5.42 35.05
C ALA A 230 -13.63 6.06 36.28
N LYS A 231 -12.32 6.33 36.20
CA LYS A 231 -11.57 7.00 37.28
C LYS A 231 -11.90 8.48 37.36
N VAL A 232 -11.95 9.17 36.20
CA VAL A 232 -12.28 10.60 36.15
C VAL A 232 -13.70 10.86 36.70
N GLU A 233 -14.67 10.01 36.35
CA GLU A 233 -16.07 10.17 36.80
C GLU A 233 -16.28 9.84 38.29
N ASN A 234 -15.49 8.92 38.82
CA ASN A 234 -15.58 8.54 40.26
C ASN A 234 -14.69 9.41 41.19
N ALA A 235 -13.95 10.40 40.65
CA ALA A 235 -13.14 11.29 41.46
C ALA A 235 -14.00 12.26 42.31
N GLU A 236 -13.73 12.36 43.60
CA GLU A 236 -14.45 13.26 44.52
C GLU A 236 -14.32 14.75 44.12
N LYS A 237 -13.21 15.13 43.49
CA LYS A 237 -12.97 16.47 42.95
C LYS A 237 -12.51 16.36 41.50
N GLN A 238 -13.23 17.00 40.62
CA GLN A 238 -12.84 17.12 39.23
C GLN A 238 -11.89 18.31 39.06
N THR A 239 -10.62 18.02 38.75
CA THR A 239 -9.65 19.05 38.35
C THR A 239 -9.82 19.38 36.87
N PRO A 240 -9.43 20.60 36.40
CA PRO A 240 -9.43 20.92 34.98
C PRO A 240 -8.66 19.90 34.12
N LEU A 241 -7.53 19.39 34.64
CA LEU A 241 -6.74 18.34 34.00
C LEU A 241 -7.55 17.04 33.82
N ALA A 242 -8.27 16.58 34.85
CA ALA A 242 -9.10 15.37 34.79
C ALA A 242 -10.25 15.54 33.78
N VAL A 243 -10.88 16.73 33.75
CA VAL A 243 -11.92 17.06 32.76
C VAL A 243 -11.41 16.98 31.34
N ASN A 244 -10.23 17.55 31.08
CA ASN A 244 -9.59 17.55 29.76
C ASN A 244 -9.17 16.15 29.31
N ILE A 245 -8.62 15.32 30.21
CA ILE A 245 -8.32 13.91 29.92
C ILE A 245 -9.63 13.15 29.63
N GLY A 246 -10.66 13.34 30.44
CA GLY A 246 -11.98 12.72 30.21
C GLY A 246 -12.59 13.11 28.87
N MET A 247 -12.45 14.38 28.46
CA MET A 247 -12.88 14.84 27.14
C MET A 247 -12.15 14.10 26.03
N LEU A 248 -10.81 14.00 26.09
CA LEU A 248 -10.02 13.26 25.10
C LEU A 248 -10.47 11.79 25.03
N CYS A 249 -10.63 11.12 26.18
CA CYS A 249 -11.08 9.72 26.20
C CYS A 249 -12.47 9.55 25.57
N ARG A 250 -13.43 10.44 25.83
CA ARG A 250 -14.76 10.40 25.20
C ARG A 250 -14.66 10.55 23.68
N HIS A 251 -13.84 11.48 23.19
CA HIS A 251 -13.62 11.65 21.75
C HIS A 251 -12.95 10.44 21.08
N VAL A 252 -12.05 9.77 21.78
CA VAL A 252 -11.41 8.53 21.30
C VAL A 252 -12.46 7.41 21.25
N MET A 253 -13.25 7.21 22.29
CA MET A 253 -14.27 6.14 22.33
C MET A 253 -15.35 6.35 21.28
N LEU A 254 -15.82 7.58 21.09
CA LEU A 254 -16.77 7.89 20.02
C LEU A 254 -16.17 7.61 18.65
N PHE A 255 -14.92 7.99 18.43
CA PHE A 255 -14.23 7.68 17.18
C PHE A 255 -14.12 6.18 16.93
N ILE A 256 -13.73 5.41 17.95
CA ILE A 256 -13.62 3.95 17.83
C ILE A 256 -14.99 3.33 17.52
N SER A 257 -16.05 3.81 18.19
CA SER A 257 -17.42 3.38 17.90
C SER A 257 -17.84 3.63 16.45
N ASP A 258 -17.47 4.79 15.88
CA ASP A 258 -17.77 5.15 14.49
C ASP A 258 -17.11 4.20 13.47
N ILE A 259 -15.91 3.72 13.76
CA ILE A 259 -15.12 2.87 12.83
C ILE A 259 -15.28 1.37 13.14
N TYR A 260 -15.78 0.99 14.29
CA TYR A 260 -15.71 -0.37 14.84
C TYR A 260 -16.22 -1.46 13.89
N PHE A 261 -17.44 -1.27 13.37
CA PHE A 261 -18.04 -2.25 12.45
C PHE A 261 -17.26 -2.32 11.12
N SER A 262 -17.00 -1.18 10.50
CA SER A 262 -16.36 -1.11 9.19
C SER A 262 -14.90 -1.58 9.24
N TYR A 263 -14.17 -1.26 10.30
CA TYR A 263 -12.80 -1.74 10.47
C TYR A 263 -12.74 -3.27 10.52
N ARG A 264 -13.60 -3.90 11.33
CA ARG A 264 -13.59 -5.36 11.51
C ARG A 264 -14.10 -6.14 10.29
N ASN A 265 -15.09 -5.62 9.58
CA ASN A 265 -15.73 -6.33 8.49
C ASN A 265 -15.14 -6.00 7.11
N GLU A 266 -14.66 -4.77 6.92
CA GLU A 266 -14.19 -4.28 5.63
C GLU A 266 -12.71 -3.88 5.63
N GLY A 267 -12.10 -3.56 6.80
CA GLY A 267 -10.79 -2.94 6.90
C GLY A 267 -9.67 -3.66 6.16
N GLN A 268 -9.71 -4.99 6.10
CA GLN A 268 -8.75 -5.78 5.32
C GLN A 268 -8.88 -5.59 3.80
N TYR A 269 -10.05 -5.14 3.32
CA TYR A 269 -10.34 -4.86 1.91
C TYR A 269 -10.13 -3.39 1.54
N TYR A 270 -9.83 -2.53 2.52
CA TYR A 270 -9.55 -1.12 2.25
C TYR A 270 -8.27 -0.98 1.45
N PRO A 271 -8.23 -0.11 0.42
CA PRO A 271 -6.98 0.39 -0.10
C PRO A 271 -6.14 1.03 1.01
N PRO A 272 -4.79 0.95 0.95
CA PRO A 272 -3.93 1.52 1.98
C PRO A 272 -4.20 2.99 2.31
N LEU A 273 -4.62 3.79 1.32
CA LEU A 273 -5.07 5.16 1.55
C LEU A 273 -6.25 5.25 2.53
N ARG A 274 -7.30 4.43 2.30
CA ARG A 274 -8.50 4.43 3.15
C ARG A 274 -8.18 3.93 4.55
N PHE A 275 -7.28 2.96 4.65
CA PHE A 275 -6.79 2.45 5.92
C PHE A 275 -6.05 3.52 6.72
N LEU A 276 -5.09 4.22 6.11
CA LEU A 276 -4.34 5.32 6.73
C LEU A 276 -5.25 6.50 7.12
N ASN A 277 -6.29 6.79 6.32
CA ASN A 277 -7.26 7.84 6.63
C ASN A 277 -7.93 7.63 7.99
N VAL A 278 -8.18 6.39 8.41
CA VAL A 278 -8.76 6.10 9.74
C VAL A 278 -7.87 6.70 10.84
N PHE A 279 -6.58 6.43 10.80
CA PHE A 279 -5.65 6.84 11.86
C PHE A 279 -5.23 8.31 11.75
N SER A 280 -5.14 8.83 10.54
CA SER A 280 -4.96 10.26 10.29
C SER A 280 -6.13 11.08 10.85
N THR A 281 -7.36 10.58 10.71
CA THR A 281 -8.56 11.19 11.29
C THR A 281 -8.54 11.16 12.81
N LEU A 282 -8.09 10.06 13.44
CA LEU A 282 -7.90 9.99 14.89
C LEU A 282 -6.90 11.04 15.39
N ALA A 283 -5.74 11.12 14.74
CA ALA A 283 -4.71 12.09 15.08
C ALA A 283 -5.23 13.53 14.95
N HIS A 284 -5.97 13.82 13.87
CA HIS A 284 -6.58 15.14 13.66
C HIS A 284 -7.64 15.46 14.70
N ARG A 285 -8.50 14.49 15.05
CA ARG A 285 -9.51 14.66 16.12
C ARG A 285 -8.87 15.01 17.45
N LEU A 286 -7.80 14.33 17.84
CA LEU A 286 -7.03 14.63 19.06
C LEU A 286 -6.39 16.01 18.97
N TYR A 287 -5.80 16.37 17.83
CA TYR A 287 -5.23 17.70 17.62
C TYR A 287 -6.27 18.82 17.78
N VAL A 288 -7.46 18.63 17.24
CA VAL A 288 -8.59 19.59 17.39
C VAL A 288 -9.03 19.69 18.84
N CYS A 289 -9.10 18.57 19.58
CA CYS A 289 -9.43 18.57 21.00
C CYS A 289 -8.45 19.39 21.84
N LEU A 290 -7.15 19.37 21.53
CA LEU A 290 -6.17 20.25 22.17
C LEU A 290 -6.44 21.75 21.89
N GLY A 291 -7.08 22.05 20.76
CA GLY A 291 -7.50 23.41 20.42
C GLY A 291 -8.73 23.92 21.17
N PHE A 292 -9.48 23.05 21.84
CA PHE A 292 -10.61 23.46 22.70
C PHE A 292 -10.17 23.97 24.08
N MET A 293 -8.92 23.65 24.45
CA MET A 293 -8.35 24.06 25.75
C MET A 293 -7.75 25.45 25.62
N ASN A 294 -7.81 26.21 26.70
CA ASN A 294 -7.02 27.44 26.79
C ASN A 294 -5.51 27.08 26.88
N LYS A 295 -4.66 28.10 26.76
CA LYS A 295 -3.20 27.88 26.68
C LYS A 295 -2.65 27.21 27.94
N GLU A 296 -3.08 27.64 29.13
CA GLU A 296 -2.64 27.11 30.39
C GLU A 296 -3.03 25.66 30.60
N GLU A 297 -4.31 25.35 30.38
CA GLU A 297 -4.83 23.98 30.45
C GLU A 297 -4.13 23.01 29.50
N LYS A 298 -3.85 23.47 28.26
CA LYS A 298 -3.11 22.66 27.28
C LYS A 298 -1.67 22.42 27.74
N GLU A 299 -0.99 23.44 28.23
CA GLU A 299 0.38 23.30 28.74
C GLU A 299 0.45 22.34 29.93
N ASP A 300 -0.51 22.41 30.86
CA ASP A 300 -0.58 21.51 32.01
C ASP A 300 -0.85 20.07 31.61
N LEU A 301 -1.76 19.85 30.64
CA LEU A 301 -2.02 18.53 30.10
C LEU A 301 -0.78 17.93 29.43
N LEU A 302 -0.10 18.69 28.60
CA LEU A 302 1.09 18.22 27.90
C LEU A 302 2.29 17.99 28.82
N LYS A 303 2.44 18.79 29.89
CA LYS A 303 3.41 18.54 30.98
C LYS A 303 3.09 17.22 31.69
N TYR A 304 1.83 17.00 32.04
CA TYR A 304 1.39 15.76 32.65
C TYR A 304 1.68 14.53 31.78
N PHE A 305 1.45 14.60 30.47
CA PHE A 305 1.80 13.53 29.55
C PHE A 305 3.32 13.27 29.52
N ASN A 306 4.13 14.33 29.57
CA ASN A 306 5.58 14.20 29.65
C ASN A 306 6.07 13.52 30.94
N GLU A 307 5.44 13.81 32.07
CA GLU A 307 5.77 13.19 33.37
C GLU A 307 5.57 11.67 33.35
N TRP A 308 4.53 11.19 32.65
CA TRP A 308 4.16 9.77 32.65
C TRP A 308 4.68 8.95 31.51
N ASN A 309 4.99 9.55 30.37
CA ASN A 309 5.48 8.85 29.17
C ASN A 309 6.80 9.40 28.64
N GLY A 310 7.34 10.48 29.23
CA GLY A 310 8.57 11.10 28.77
C GLY A 310 8.47 11.80 27.41
N ILE A 311 7.28 11.89 26.80
CA ILE A 311 7.07 12.57 25.53
C ILE A 311 7.05 14.07 25.75
N ASN A 312 8.04 14.77 25.18
CA ASN A 312 8.10 16.23 25.23
C ASN A 312 6.78 16.84 24.66
N PRO A 313 6.21 17.89 25.31
CA PRO A 313 5.00 18.57 24.86
C PRO A 313 4.96 18.93 23.38
N GLY A 314 6.04 19.52 22.88
CA GLY A 314 6.15 19.85 21.44
C GLY A 314 6.23 18.64 20.52
N ALA A 315 6.80 17.51 20.98
CA ALA A 315 6.86 16.27 20.23
C ALA A 315 5.49 15.61 20.11
N TYR A 316 4.64 15.67 21.16
CA TYR A 316 3.28 15.13 21.10
C TYR A 316 2.41 15.89 20.09
N GLU A 317 2.38 17.21 20.15
CA GLU A 317 1.68 18.03 19.14
C GLU A 317 2.25 17.79 17.74
N GLY A 318 3.58 17.68 17.61
CA GLY A 318 4.26 17.35 16.35
C GLY A 318 3.81 16.02 15.77
N LEU A 319 3.69 14.99 16.61
CA LEU A 319 3.22 13.66 16.24
C LEU A 319 1.78 13.69 15.69
N LEU A 320 0.87 14.40 16.37
CA LEU A 320 -0.51 14.56 15.90
C LEU A 320 -0.57 15.33 14.57
N ARG A 321 0.21 16.40 14.44
CA ARG A 321 0.26 17.23 13.23
C ARG A 321 0.84 16.45 12.05
N GLU A 322 1.92 15.70 12.27
CA GLU A 322 2.53 14.85 11.23
C GLU A 322 1.54 13.82 10.69
N ASN A 323 0.82 13.12 11.58
CA ASN A 323 -0.14 12.10 11.17
C ASN A 323 -1.41 12.68 10.54
N SER A 324 -1.91 13.82 11.03
CA SER A 324 -3.06 14.49 10.43
C SER A 324 -2.76 15.11 9.06
N GLY A 325 -1.49 15.47 8.81
CA GLY A 325 -1.01 16.08 7.57
C GLY A 325 -0.40 15.10 6.57
N LEU A 326 -0.54 13.78 6.75
CA LEU A 326 0.03 12.78 5.84
C LEU A 326 -0.42 12.99 4.40
N LEU A 327 0.55 13.11 3.48
CA LEU A 327 0.32 13.11 2.05
C LEU A 327 0.55 11.71 1.49
N TYR A 328 -0.51 11.10 0.98
CA TYR A 328 -0.46 9.73 0.49
C TYR A 328 0.35 9.60 -0.80
N ASN A 329 1.29 8.65 -0.82
CA ASN A 329 2.00 8.22 -2.01
C ASN A 329 1.86 6.71 -2.19
N HIS A 330 1.13 6.30 -3.23
CA HIS A 330 0.82 4.90 -3.50
C HIS A 330 2.03 4.08 -3.95
N GLN A 331 3.06 4.73 -4.44
CA GLN A 331 4.33 4.08 -4.82
C GLN A 331 5.35 4.05 -3.68
N ASN A 332 5.00 4.57 -2.50
CA ASN A 332 5.87 4.58 -1.32
C ASN A 332 5.04 4.46 -0.04
N ILE A 333 4.37 3.32 0.13
CA ILE A 333 3.40 3.09 1.20
C ILE A 333 4.07 2.88 2.56
N ARG A 334 5.21 2.19 2.61
CA ARG A 334 5.89 1.80 3.86
C ARG A 334 6.17 2.96 4.82
N PRO A 335 6.75 4.08 4.41
CA PRO A 335 7.02 5.20 5.32
C PRO A 335 5.75 5.75 5.97
N LEU A 336 4.63 5.76 5.23
CA LEU A 336 3.34 6.23 5.74
C LEU A 336 2.78 5.29 6.81
N MET A 337 2.91 3.97 6.60
CA MET A 337 2.53 2.96 7.59
C MET A 337 3.38 3.08 8.86
N ILE A 338 4.70 3.29 8.72
CA ILE A 338 5.62 3.49 9.85
C ILE A 338 5.24 4.74 10.65
N THR A 339 4.88 5.84 9.97
CA THR A 339 4.47 7.08 10.64
C THR A 339 3.17 6.86 11.45
N ALA A 340 2.17 6.21 10.84
CA ALA A 340 0.92 5.89 11.54
C ALA A 340 1.14 4.88 12.68
N GLU A 341 2.02 3.90 12.49
CA GLU A 341 2.40 2.93 13.51
C GLU A 341 3.04 3.61 14.72
N ARG A 342 4.00 4.50 14.49
CA ARG A 342 4.66 5.27 15.55
C ARG A 342 3.65 6.08 16.37
N PHE A 343 2.71 6.75 15.70
CA PHE A 343 1.62 7.46 16.37
C PHE A 343 0.79 6.54 17.26
N LEU A 344 0.29 5.45 16.72
CA LEU A 344 -0.57 4.53 17.46
C LEU A 344 0.15 3.89 18.65
N TYR A 345 1.44 3.53 18.50
CA TYR A 345 2.22 2.98 19.61
C TYR A 345 2.42 3.98 20.72
N GLN A 346 2.85 5.21 20.41
CA GLN A 346 3.08 6.24 21.42
C GLN A 346 1.77 6.64 22.10
N PHE A 347 0.68 6.69 21.34
CA PHE A 347 -0.64 6.99 21.89
C PHE A 347 -1.14 5.85 22.79
N ASN A 348 -1.02 4.61 22.37
CA ASN A 348 -1.39 3.45 23.18
C ASN A 348 -0.57 3.35 24.48
N ASP A 349 0.73 3.57 24.40
CA ASP A 349 1.63 3.54 25.55
C ASP A 349 1.23 4.60 26.58
N LEU A 350 1.02 5.84 26.15
CA LEU A 350 0.53 6.92 27.01
C LEU A 350 -0.81 6.56 27.65
N TRP A 351 -1.80 6.12 26.88
CA TRP A 351 -3.14 5.78 27.40
C TRP A 351 -3.10 4.60 28.38
N THR A 352 -2.32 3.57 28.07
CA THR A 352 -2.14 2.41 28.96
C THR A 352 -1.48 2.83 30.26
N THR A 353 -0.47 3.67 30.24
CA THR A 353 0.19 4.23 31.44
C THR A 353 -0.82 5.02 32.27
N LEU A 354 -1.56 5.94 31.67
CA LEU A 354 -2.58 6.73 32.38
C LEU A 354 -3.69 5.85 32.98
N SER A 355 -4.07 4.77 32.28
CA SER A 355 -5.07 3.83 32.81
C SER A 355 -4.60 3.05 34.04
N GLN A 356 -3.29 2.94 34.27
CA GLN A 356 -2.71 2.25 35.43
C GLN A 356 -2.46 3.17 36.64
N ILE A 357 -2.37 4.49 36.42
CA ILE A 357 -2.21 5.48 37.48
C ILE A 357 -3.44 5.41 38.40
N GLY A 358 -3.24 5.29 39.70
CA GLY A 358 -4.28 5.11 40.69
C GLY A 358 -4.54 3.67 41.11
N ARG A 359 -4.11 2.64 40.35
CA ARG A 359 -4.05 1.27 40.88
C ARG A 359 -2.81 1.10 41.79
N ALA A 360 -1.73 1.85 41.56
CA ALA A 360 -0.54 1.84 42.38
C ALA A 360 -0.73 2.56 43.74
N SER A 361 -1.47 3.68 43.75
CA SER A 361 -1.75 4.41 44.99
C SER A 361 -2.70 3.69 45.97
N CYS A 362 -3.48 2.72 45.52
CA CYS A 362 -4.28 1.84 46.39
C CYS A 362 -3.50 0.68 46.98
N ARG A 363 -2.31 0.31 46.42
CA ARG A 363 -1.46 -0.75 46.98
C ARG A 363 -0.46 -0.29 48.04
N GLU A 364 -0.16 1.02 48.09
CA GLU A 364 0.74 1.56 49.12
C GLU A 364 0.06 2.06 50.38
N ARG A 365 -1.27 1.80 50.54
CA ARG A 365 -2.04 2.12 51.73
C ARG A 365 -2.67 0.88 52.42
N VAL A 366 -1.96 -0.24 52.38
CA VAL A 366 -2.28 -1.39 53.24
C VAL A 366 -1.06 -1.75 54.08
#